data_ba920a097398fee50ef9f43d7d0545a1
#
_entry.id   ba920a097398fee50ef9f43d7d0545a1
#
_cell.length_a   1.000
_cell.length_b   1.000
_cell.length_c   1.000
_cell.angle_alpha   90.00
_cell.angle_beta   90.00
_cell.angle_gamma   90.00
#
_symmetry.space_group_name_H-M   'P 1'
#
loop_
_entity.id
_entity.type
_entity.pdbx_description
1 polymer ?
#
loop_
_entity_poly.entity_id
_entity_poly.type
_entity_poly.pdbx_seq_one_letter_code
_entity_poly.pdbx_strand_id
1 'polypeptide(L)'
;MSLITFIYAREVFYSLCNPTVEAEVYTEAGGVGRGIVPSGASTGEHEAVELRDGDKNRFGGKGVLKAVANVNNVIAKEIVGMEVTDQVAIDKAMIKLDGTPNKGKLGANAILAVSLAAARAAADELQVPLYNYLGGFNAHLLPTPMMNVINGGAHSDNKVDFQEFMIMPVGAPTVREAIRWGAETFHALKKELEAAGKVTSVGDEGGFAPDFANNEEPFQYLIKAIEDAGYKPGKDIAIACDVAASELW
;
A
#
# COMPACT_ATOMS: atom_id res chain seq x y z
N MET A 1 1.64 3.34 31.56
CA MET A 1 0.65 2.47 30.89
C MET A 1 -0.59 3.30 30.68
N SER A 2 -1.01 3.41 29.44
CA SER A 2 -2.12 4.28 29.07
C SER A 2 -3.16 3.46 28.30
N LEU A 3 -4.39 3.60 28.70
CA LEU A 3 -5.49 2.83 28.17
C LEU A 3 -6.12 3.53 26.97
N ILE A 4 -6.62 2.76 26.03
CA ILE A 4 -7.47 3.26 24.95
C ILE A 4 -8.78 3.75 25.57
N THR A 5 -9.13 5.02 25.38
CA THR A 5 -10.34 5.63 25.92
C THR A 5 -11.46 5.75 24.92
N PHE A 6 -11.12 5.93 23.65
CA PHE A 6 -12.10 6.16 22.59
C PHE A 6 -11.59 5.71 21.23
N ILE A 7 -12.49 5.16 20.43
CA ILE A 7 -12.24 4.78 19.03
C ILE A 7 -13.40 5.26 18.19
N TYR A 8 -13.06 5.87 17.06
CA TYR A 8 -14.04 6.35 16.09
C TYR A 8 -13.58 6.06 14.66
N ALA A 9 -14.46 5.55 13.85
CA ALA A 9 -14.21 5.34 12.42
C ALA A 9 -15.21 6.06 11.54
N ARG A 10 -14.77 6.42 10.36
CA ARG A 10 -15.56 7.06 9.30
C ARG A 10 -15.16 6.54 7.93
N GLU A 11 -16.05 6.73 6.97
CA GLU A 11 -15.77 6.50 5.56
C GLU A 11 -15.11 7.75 4.98
N VAL A 12 -13.99 7.54 4.27
CA VAL A 12 -13.23 8.61 3.58
C VAL A 12 -12.87 8.14 2.18
N PHE A 13 -12.40 9.06 1.34
CA PHE A 13 -11.91 8.72 -0.01
C PHE A 13 -10.39 8.59 -0.02
N TYR A 14 -9.89 7.73 -0.91
CA TYR A 14 -8.47 7.63 -1.22
C TYR A 14 -8.20 8.00 -2.70
N SER A 15 -6.95 7.89 -3.17
CA SER A 15 -6.50 8.43 -4.47
C SER A 15 -7.29 7.94 -5.69
N LEU A 16 -7.85 6.72 -5.65
CA LEU A 16 -8.71 6.19 -6.71
C LEU A 16 -10.17 6.64 -6.61
N CYS A 17 -10.49 7.61 -5.77
CA CYS A 17 -11.84 8.12 -5.51
C CYS A 17 -12.86 7.04 -5.05
N ASN A 18 -12.38 5.90 -4.53
CA ASN A 18 -13.22 4.92 -3.88
C ASN A 18 -13.27 5.16 -2.36
N PRO A 19 -14.35 4.78 -1.67
CA PRO A 19 -14.41 4.85 -0.22
C PRO A 19 -13.45 3.86 0.45
N THR A 20 -12.91 4.26 1.60
CA THR A 20 -12.15 3.41 2.51
C THR A 20 -12.46 3.75 3.97
N VAL A 21 -11.99 2.90 4.89
CA VAL A 21 -12.14 3.11 6.33
C VAL A 21 -10.98 3.93 6.86
N GLU A 22 -11.30 4.97 7.63
CA GLU A 22 -10.37 5.68 8.50
C GLU A 22 -10.82 5.47 9.94
N ALA A 23 -9.89 5.08 10.83
CA ALA A 23 -10.13 4.97 12.25
C ALA A 23 -9.20 5.90 13.05
N GLU A 24 -9.70 6.42 14.16
CA GLU A 24 -8.94 7.17 15.15
C GLU A 24 -8.99 6.45 16.49
N VAL A 25 -7.85 6.42 17.20
CA VAL A 25 -7.71 5.87 18.55
C VAL A 25 -7.18 6.96 19.45
N TYR A 26 -7.80 7.11 20.61
CA TYR A 26 -7.44 8.09 21.64
C TYR A 26 -7.06 7.35 22.91
N THR A 27 -6.04 7.87 23.62
CA THR A 27 -5.56 7.26 24.86
C THR A 27 -5.81 8.16 26.07
N GLU A 28 -5.74 7.58 27.25
CA GLU A 28 -5.90 8.27 28.54
C GLU A 28 -4.86 9.36 28.77
N ALA A 29 -3.62 9.15 28.32
CA ALA A 29 -2.54 10.13 28.42
C ALA A 29 -2.56 11.17 27.28
N GLY A 30 -3.54 11.15 26.39
CA GLY A 30 -3.74 12.14 25.34
C GLY A 30 -3.11 11.79 23.99
N GLY A 31 -2.55 10.58 23.84
CA GLY A 31 -2.07 10.10 22.53
C GLY A 31 -3.21 9.95 21.54
N VAL A 32 -2.97 10.33 20.29
CA VAL A 32 -3.94 10.25 19.18
C VAL A 32 -3.29 9.57 17.97
N GLY A 33 -3.93 8.54 17.47
CA GLY A 33 -3.49 7.85 16.25
C GLY A 33 -4.60 7.72 15.23
N ARG A 34 -4.24 7.82 13.95
CA ARG A 34 -5.16 7.69 12.82
C ARG A 34 -4.66 6.64 11.84
N GLY A 35 -5.50 5.68 11.50
CA GLY A 35 -5.24 4.65 10.49
C GLY A 35 -6.22 4.77 9.32
N ILE A 36 -5.70 4.84 8.09
CA ILE A 36 -6.48 4.81 6.85
C ILE A 36 -6.00 3.61 6.03
N VAL A 37 -6.91 2.90 5.38
CA VAL A 37 -6.62 1.58 4.81
C VAL A 37 -7.19 1.42 3.40
N PRO A 38 -6.65 2.15 2.43
CA PRO A 38 -7.01 1.95 1.03
C PRO A 38 -6.63 0.53 0.59
N SER A 39 -7.43 -0.07 -0.30
CA SER A 39 -7.05 -1.32 -0.94
C SER A 39 -6.24 -1.09 -2.21
N GLY A 40 -5.50 -2.12 -2.65
CA GLY A 40 -4.84 -2.12 -3.94
C GLY A 40 -5.81 -2.11 -5.11
N ALA A 41 -5.31 -1.83 -6.31
CA ALA A 41 -6.09 -1.88 -7.54
C ALA A 41 -6.40 -3.34 -7.94
N SER A 42 -5.46 -4.24 -7.70
CA SER A 42 -5.60 -5.71 -7.84
C SER A 42 -5.44 -6.38 -6.48
N THR A 43 -6.02 -7.58 -6.31
CA THR A 43 -5.98 -8.34 -5.06
C THR A 43 -5.66 -9.80 -5.34
N GLY A 44 -4.83 -10.43 -4.48
CA GLY A 44 -4.50 -11.84 -4.55
C GLY A 44 -5.64 -12.72 -4.02
N GLU A 45 -5.72 -13.98 -4.48
CA GLU A 45 -6.75 -14.95 -4.10
C GLU A 45 -6.80 -15.21 -2.58
N HIS A 46 -5.65 -15.12 -1.91
CA HIS A 46 -5.52 -15.41 -0.47
C HIS A 46 -5.55 -14.17 0.42
N GLU A 47 -5.85 -13.00 -0.12
CA GLU A 47 -5.96 -11.80 0.69
C GLU A 47 -7.10 -11.87 1.70
N ALA A 48 -6.92 -11.19 2.84
CA ALA A 48 -8.00 -11.00 3.79
C ALA A 48 -9.09 -10.08 3.20
N VAL A 49 -10.33 -10.30 3.63
CA VAL A 49 -11.51 -9.67 3.01
C VAL A 49 -11.58 -8.19 3.30
N GLU A 50 -11.49 -7.36 2.28
CA GLU A 50 -11.96 -5.97 2.34
C GLU A 50 -13.50 -5.96 2.36
N LEU A 51 -14.09 -5.63 3.50
CA LEU A 51 -15.54 -5.65 3.64
C LEU A 51 -16.16 -4.44 2.94
N ARG A 52 -16.93 -4.69 1.88
CA ARG A 52 -17.70 -3.73 1.12
C ARG A 52 -19.19 -3.86 1.39
N ASP A 53 -19.95 -2.77 1.25
CA ASP A 53 -21.40 -2.75 1.54
C ASP A 53 -22.22 -3.57 0.54
N GLY A 54 -21.80 -3.61 -0.72
CA GLY A 54 -22.48 -4.31 -1.81
C GLY A 54 -23.73 -3.59 -2.33
N ASP A 55 -24.08 -2.43 -1.78
CA ASP A 55 -25.20 -1.61 -2.26
C ASP A 55 -24.85 -0.91 -3.57
N LYS A 56 -25.42 -1.40 -4.67
CA LYS A 56 -25.16 -0.88 -6.01
C LYS A 56 -25.61 0.58 -6.23
N ASN A 57 -26.52 1.08 -5.40
CA ASN A 57 -26.99 2.46 -5.46
C ASN A 57 -25.99 3.45 -4.81
N ARG A 58 -24.97 2.93 -4.12
CA ARG A 58 -23.97 3.72 -3.42
C ARG A 58 -22.57 3.27 -3.80
N PHE A 59 -21.80 4.14 -4.46
CA PHE A 59 -20.44 3.85 -4.98
C PHE A 59 -20.33 2.54 -5.79
N GLY A 60 -21.39 2.18 -6.53
CA GLY A 60 -21.41 0.94 -7.29
C GLY A 60 -21.25 -0.36 -6.45
N GLY A 61 -21.52 -0.28 -5.14
CA GLY A 61 -21.33 -1.38 -4.19
C GLY A 61 -20.04 -1.29 -3.36
N LYS A 62 -19.17 -0.31 -3.63
CA LYS A 62 -17.85 -0.17 -2.98
C LYS A 62 -17.89 0.60 -1.66
N GLY A 63 -19.05 1.01 -1.14
CA GLY A 63 -19.20 1.64 0.18
C GLY A 63 -18.61 0.78 1.31
N VAL A 64 -18.24 1.41 2.46
CA VAL A 64 -17.61 0.73 3.60
C VAL A 64 -18.31 1.00 4.94
N LEU A 65 -19.57 1.41 4.91
CA LEU A 65 -20.33 1.73 6.13
C LEU A 65 -20.51 0.54 7.06
N LYS A 66 -20.58 -0.70 6.54
CA LYS A 66 -20.62 -1.91 7.36
C LYS A 66 -19.32 -2.07 8.16
N ALA A 67 -18.17 -1.88 7.51
CA ALA A 67 -16.86 -1.93 8.15
C ALA A 67 -16.72 -0.81 9.20
N VAL A 68 -17.15 0.41 8.87
CA VAL A 68 -17.20 1.54 9.81
C VAL A 68 -18.08 1.22 11.02
N ALA A 69 -19.27 0.66 10.80
CA ALA A 69 -20.16 0.23 11.88
C ALA A 69 -19.53 -0.87 12.77
N ASN A 70 -18.79 -1.81 12.15
CA ASN A 70 -18.06 -2.84 12.90
C ASN A 70 -16.99 -2.23 13.80
N VAL A 71 -16.26 -1.20 13.35
CA VAL A 71 -15.31 -0.48 14.21
C VAL A 71 -16.06 0.19 15.37
N ASN A 72 -17.05 1.01 15.08
CA ASN A 72 -17.71 1.87 16.08
C ASN A 72 -18.56 1.10 17.09
N ASN A 73 -19.18 -0.01 16.68
CA ASN A 73 -20.17 -0.71 17.51
C ASN A 73 -19.71 -2.05 18.06
N VAL A 74 -18.65 -2.66 17.48
CA VAL A 74 -18.19 -4.00 17.86
C VAL A 74 -16.74 -3.93 18.33
N ILE A 75 -15.79 -3.50 17.49
CA ILE A 75 -14.36 -3.47 17.84
C ILE A 75 -14.12 -2.50 19.01
N ALA A 76 -14.66 -1.28 18.95
CA ALA A 76 -14.48 -0.29 19.99
C ALA A 76 -14.89 -0.80 21.39
N LYS A 77 -15.97 -1.59 21.48
CA LYS A 77 -16.43 -2.16 22.75
C LYS A 77 -15.49 -3.21 23.33
N GLU A 78 -14.76 -3.91 22.48
CA GLU A 78 -13.84 -4.97 22.90
C GLU A 78 -12.49 -4.40 23.35
N ILE A 79 -11.97 -3.37 22.65
CA ILE A 79 -10.59 -2.93 22.87
C ILE A 79 -10.47 -1.62 23.66
N VAL A 80 -11.52 -0.83 23.86
CA VAL A 80 -11.51 0.29 24.81
C VAL A 80 -11.22 -0.24 26.21
N GLY A 81 -10.27 0.39 26.91
CA GLY A 81 -9.74 -0.08 28.19
C GLY A 81 -8.53 -1.01 28.09
N MET A 82 -8.10 -1.41 26.90
CA MET A 82 -6.85 -2.13 26.70
C MET A 82 -5.64 -1.16 26.71
N GLU A 83 -4.49 -1.69 27.08
CA GLU A 83 -3.21 -0.97 27.05
C GLU A 83 -2.79 -0.70 25.59
N VAL A 84 -2.63 0.59 25.22
CA VAL A 84 -2.36 0.98 23.82
C VAL A 84 -1.02 0.46 23.30
N THR A 85 -0.04 0.24 24.20
CA THR A 85 1.28 -0.27 23.83
C THR A 85 1.34 -1.78 23.65
N ASP A 86 0.29 -2.52 24.07
CA ASP A 86 0.21 -3.96 23.82
C ASP A 86 -0.46 -4.25 22.47
N GLN A 87 0.24 -3.91 21.39
CA GLN A 87 -0.23 -4.12 20.02
C GLN A 87 -0.65 -5.57 19.75
N VAL A 88 0.09 -6.53 20.31
CA VAL A 88 -0.18 -7.96 20.11
C VAL A 88 -1.50 -8.37 20.75
N ALA A 89 -1.81 -7.87 21.95
CA ALA A 89 -3.08 -8.14 22.61
C ALA A 89 -4.24 -7.52 21.84
N ILE A 90 -4.11 -6.26 21.38
CA ILE A 90 -5.10 -5.54 20.58
C ILE A 90 -5.42 -6.31 19.30
N ASP A 91 -4.39 -6.66 18.52
CA ASP A 91 -4.57 -7.37 17.25
C ASP A 91 -5.20 -8.75 17.45
N LYS A 92 -4.76 -9.52 18.46
CA LYS A 92 -5.33 -10.81 18.79
C LYS A 92 -6.79 -10.72 19.26
N ALA A 93 -7.15 -9.68 20.02
CA ALA A 93 -8.52 -9.44 20.44
C ALA A 93 -9.44 -9.24 19.23
N MET A 94 -9.04 -8.39 18.29
CA MET A 94 -9.81 -8.13 17.05
C MET A 94 -9.91 -9.37 16.16
N ILE A 95 -8.81 -10.13 15.97
CA ILE A 95 -8.81 -11.38 15.19
C ILE A 95 -9.73 -12.41 15.82
N LYS A 96 -9.68 -12.57 17.13
CA LYS A 96 -10.56 -13.49 17.90
C LYS A 96 -12.04 -13.06 17.78
N LEU A 97 -12.32 -11.78 17.82
CA LEU A 97 -13.66 -11.21 17.70
C LEU A 97 -14.25 -11.45 16.30
N ASP A 98 -13.44 -11.38 15.27
CA ASP A 98 -13.81 -11.76 13.90
C ASP A 98 -14.08 -13.27 13.81
N GLY A 99 -13.16 -14.09 14.23
CA GLY A 99 -13.27 -15.55 14.32
C GLY A 99 -13.26 -16.27 12.95
N THR A 100 -13.00 -15.57 11.85
CA THR A 100 -12.88 -16.16 10.50
C THR A 100 -11.42 -16.19 10.03
N PRO A 101 -11.02 -17.16 9.19
CA PRO A 101 -9.63 -17.27 8.72
C PRO A 101 -9.15 -16.02 7.95
N ASN A 102 -10.05 -15.39 7.19
CA ASN A 102 -9.76 -14.27 6.28
C ASN A 102 -10.36 -12.94 6.73
N LYS A 103 -10.73 -12.79 8.01
CA LYS A 103 -11.33 -11.56 8.57
C LYS A 103 -12.62 -11.11 7.87
N GLY A 104 -13.40 -12.08 7.35
CA GLY A 104 -14.58 -11.81 6.54
C GLY A 104 -15.79 -11.30 7.31
N LYS A 105 -15.85 -11.47 8.66
CA LYS A 105 -16.99 -11.05 9.48
C LYS A 105 -16.93 -9.55 9.81
N LEU A 106 -15.82 -9.06 10.30
CA LEU A 106 -15.64 -7.65 10.65
C LEU A 106 -15.07 -6.82 9.49
N GLY A 107 -14.29 -7.45 8.62
CA GLY A 107 -13.55 -6.85 7.55
C GLY A 107 -12.08 -6.60 7.93
N ALA A 108 -11.15 -7.03 7.06
CA ALA A 108 -9.74 -6.74 7.25
C ALA A 108 -9.46 -5.24 7.27
N ASN A 109 -10.20 -4.45 6.48
CA ASN A 109 -10.13 -2.99 6.48
C ASN A 109 -10.52 -2.39 7.85
N ALA A 110 -11.58 -2.88 8.50
CA ALA A 110 -11.95 -2.45 9.84
C ALA A 110 -10.87 -2.77 10.87
N ILE A 111 -10.36 -4.00 10.88
CA ILE A 111 -9.34 -4.48 11.81
C ILE A 111 -8.01 -3.72 11.60
N LEU A 112 -7.56 -3.59 10.36
CA LEU A 112 -6.28 -2.94 10.05
C LEU A 112 -6.31 -1.44 10.34
N ALA A 113 -7.43 -0.74 10.06
CA ALA A 113 -7.58 0.67 10.38
C ALA A 113 -7.36 0.94 11.87
N VAL A 114 -7.96 0.12 12.74
CA VAL A 114 -7.80 0.24 14.19
C VAL A 114 -6.41 -0.18 14.65
N SER A 115 -5.85 -1.26 14.13
CA SER A 115 -4.48 -1.70 14.43
C SER A 115 -3.44 -0.61 14.14
N LEU A 116 -3.51 0.00 12.96
CA LEU A 116 -2.62 1.12 12.59
C LEU A 116 -2.85 2.38 13.44
N ALA A 117 -4.12 2.67 13.77
CA ALA A 117 -4.44 3.81 14.62
C ALA A 117 -3.90 3.61 16.05
N ALA A 118 -4.02 2.40 16.62
CA ALA A 118 -3.47 2.07 17.94
C ALA A 118 -1.94 2.22 17.98
N ALA A 119 -1.23 1.68 16.98
CA ALA A 119 0.22 1.83 16.89
C ALA A 119 0.67 3.30 16.80
N ARG A 120 -0.08 4.12 16.04
CA ARG A 120 0.19 5.57 15.96
C ARG A 120 -0.14 6.31 17.24
N ALA A 121 -1.24 5.96 17.93
CA ALA A 121 -1.58 6.55 19.22
C ALA A 121 -0.51 6.24 20.29
N ALA A 122 -0.01 5.00 20.31
CA ALA A 122 1.08 4.62 21.20
C ALA A 122 2.37 5.38 20.89
N ALA A 123 2.73 5.53 19.62
CA ALA A 123 3.91 6.29 19.19
C ALA A 123 3.78 7.78 19.54
N ASP A 124 2.60 8.37 19.34
CA ASP A 124 2.29 9.76 19.67
C ASP A 124 2.38 10.01 21.19
N GLU A 125 1.78 9.13 21.99
CA GLU A 125 1.87 9.19 23.46
C GLU A 125 3.30 9.13 23.97
N LEU A 126 4.12 8.25 23.39
CA LEU A 126 5.55 8.12 23.71
C LEU A 126 6.40 9.24 23.10
N GLN A 127 5.80 10.11 22.28
CA GLN A 127 6.48 11.19 21.56
C GLN A 127 7.67 10.72 20.72
N VAL A 128 7.52 9.55 20.08
CA VAL A 128 8.49 8.98 19.16
C VAL A 128 7.87 8.81 17.77
N PRO A 129 8.66 8.93 16.70
CA PRO A 129 8.17 8.61 15.36
C PRO A 129 7.71 7.15 15.27
N LEU A 130 6.67 6.88 14.46
CA LEU A 130 6.13 5.53 14.29
C LEU A 130 7.20 4.50 13.89
N TYR A 131 8.14 4.87 13.04
CA TYR A 131 9.21 3.96 12.63
C TYR A 131 10.13 3.55 13.80
N ASN A 132 10.37 4.44 14.76
CA ASN A 132 11.11 4.10 15.99
C ASN A 132 10.28 3.22 16.92
N TYR A 133 8.98 3.51 17.05
CA TYR A 133 8.09 2.71 17.87
C TYR A 133 8.02 1.25 17.37
N LEU A 134 7.90 1.06 16.06
CA LEU A 134 7.81 -0.27 15.46
C LEU A 134 9.16 -0.98 15.34
N GLY A 135 10.22 -0.26 14.98
CA GLY A 135 11.53 -0.85 14.64
C GLY A 135 12.59 -0.74 15.75
N GLY A 136 12.29 -0.01 16.84
CA GLY A 136 13.22 0.17 17.94
C GLY A 136 14.45 1.03 17.59
N PHE A 137 15.53 0.88 18.37
CA PHE A 137 16.74 1.71 18.25
C PHE A 137 17.45 1.60 16.91
N ASN A 138 17.32 0.47 16.21
CA ASN A 138 17.98 0.23 14.94
C ASN A 138 17.13 0.64 13.71
N ALA A 139 15.99 1.26 13.91
CA ALA A 139 15.14 1.74 12.83
C ALA A 139 15.68 3.03 12.20
N HIS A 140 16.81 2.94 11.54
CA HIS A 140 17.48 4.08 10.88
C HIS A 140 17.86 3.80 9.41
N LEU A 141 17.59 2.59 8.92
CA LEU A 141 17.90 2.20 7.54
C LEU A 141 16.65 2.38 6.66
N LEU A 142 16.77 3.27 5.67
CA LEU A 142 15.75 3.42 4.64
C LEU A 142 15.91 2.30 3.60
N PRO A 143 14.82 1.68 3.14
CA PRO A 143 14.89 0.67 2.08
C PRO A 143 15.27 1.32 0.75
N THR A 144 15.85 0.53 -0.16
CA THR A 144 15.98 0.93 -1.55
C THR A 144 14.59 1.12 -2.17
N PRO A 145 14.29 2.28 -2.78
CA PRO A 145 12.99 2.49 -3.40
C PRO A 145 12.73 1.48 -4.53
N MET A 146 11.55 0.91 -4.56
CA MET A 146 10.98 0.16 -5.69
C MET A 146 10.01 1.09 -6.43
N MET A 147 10.25 1.31 -7.73
CA MET A 147 9.47 2.28 -8.51
C MET A 147 8.85 1.58 -9.72
N ASN A 148 7.52 1.47 -9.74
CA ASN A 148 6.81 0.97 -10.90
C ASN A 148 6.88 2.00 -12.04
N VAL A 149 7.40 1.60 -13.19
CA VAL A 149 7.63 2.48 -14.35
C VAL A 149 6.95 1.99 -15.63
N ILE A 150 6.57 0.71 -15.70
CA ILE A 150 5.76 0.12 -16.79
C ILE A 150 4.69 -0.79 -16.18
N ASN A 151 3.46 -0.62 -16.66
CA ASN A 151 2.29 -1.41 -16.27
C ASN A 151 1.90 -2.41 -17.35
N GLY A 152 1.41 -3.57 -16.92
CA GLY A 152 0.78 -4.59 -17.71
C GLY A 152 -0.31 -5.30 -16.91
N GLY A 153 -0.73 -6.50 -17.30
CA GLY A 153 -1.73 -7.30 -16.60
C GLY A 153 -2.99 -6.51 -16.26
N ALA A 154 -3.47 -6.66 -15.04
CA ALA A 154 -4.67 -5.97 -14.55
C ALA A 154 -4.52 -4.43 -14.44
N HIS A 155 -3.29 -3.89 -14.51
CA HIS A 155 -3.00 -2.45 -14.41
C HIS A 155 -2.98 -1.73 -15.77
N SER A 156 -3.20 -2.43 -16.87
CA SER A 156 -3.15 -1.87 -18.23
C SER A 156 -4.01 -2.67 -19.21
N ASP A 157 -4.58 -1.99 -20.20
CA ASP A 157 -5.30 -2.62 -21.33
C ASP A 157 -4.36 -3.07 -22.47
N ASN A 158 -3.10 -3.38 -22.16
CA ASN A 158 -2.10 -3.86 -23.13
C ASN A 158 -2.03 -5.41 -23.14
N LYS A 159 -1.11 -5.98 -23.95
CA LYS A 159 -0.94 -7.43 -24.12
C LYS A 159 0.11 -8.07 -23.23
N VAL A 160 0.63 -7.33 -22.27
CA VAL A 160 1.65 -7.81 -21.33
C VAL A 160 0.96 -8.44 -20.13
N ASP A 161 1.31 -9.67 -19.79
CA ASP A 161 0.67 -10.40 -18.69
C ASP A 161 1.22 -9.98 -17.32
N PHE A 162 2.51 -9.62 -17.22
CA PHE A 162 3.14 -9.19 -15.98
C PHE A 162 2.60 -7.82 -15.59
N GLN A 163 2.19 -7.68 -14.32
CA GLN A 163 1.45 -6.52 -13.83
C GLN A 163 2.32 -5.28 -13.70
N GLU A 164 3.55 -5.42 -13.16
CA GLU A 164 4.45 -4.30 -12.91
C GLU A 164 5.90 -4.62 -13.27
N PHE A 165 6.55 -3.64 -13.89
CA PHE A 165 7.99 -3.65 -14.13
C PHE A 165 8.60 -2.44 -13.41
N MET A 166 9.45 -2.74 -12.44
CA MET A 166 9.99 -1.78 -11.49
C MET A 166 11.49 -1.58 -11.67
N ILE A 167 11.97 -0.40 -11.33
CA ILE A 167 13.39 -0.08 -11.19
C ILE A 167 13.73 0.10 -9.71
N MET A 168 14.94 -0.37 -9.34
CA MET A 168 15.48 -0.28 -7.99
C MET A 168 16.91 0.26 -8.04
N PRO A 169 17.17 1.51 -7.63
CA PRO A 169 18.50 2.10 -7.62
C PRO A 169 19.39 1.56 -6.50
N VAL A 170 19.76 0.28 -6.59
CA VAL A 170 20.49 -0.48 -5.56
C VAL A 170 21.93 0.01 -5.33
N GLY A 171 22.54 0.65 -6.34
CA GLY A 171 23.89 1.21 -6.26
C GLY A 171 23.93 2.64 -5.75
N ALA A 172 22.79 3.28 -5.50
CA ALA A 172 22.74 4.66 -5.06
C ALA A 172 23.27 4.83 -3.63
N PRO A 173 24.17 5.82 -3.39
CA PRO A 173 24.78 5.98 -2.07
C PRO A 173 23.85 6.57 -1.00
N THR A 174 22.76 7.19 -1.41
CA THR A 174 21.74 7.77 -0.52
C THR A 174 20.35 7.65 -1.13
N VAL A 175 19.30 7.72 -0.31
CA VAL A 175 17.91 7.73 -0.81
C VAL A 175 17.64 8.92 -1.74
N ARG A 176 18.24 10.10 -1.48
CA ARG A 176 18.14 11.24 -2.40
C ARG A 176 18.65 10.91 -3.79
N GLU A 177 19.82 10.27 -3.86
CA GLU A 177 20.39 9.84 -5.14
C GLU A 177 19.55 8.72 -5.78
N ALA A 178 19.02 7.78 -4.99
CA ALA A 178 18.13 6.75 -5.50
C ALA A 178 16.90 7.34 -6.18
N ILE A 179 16.25 8.33 -5.57
CA ILE A 179 15.09 9.03 -6.16
C ILE A 179 15.50 9.80 -7.42
N ARG A 180 16.65 10.47 -7.42
CA ARG A 180 17.18 11.16 -8.61
C ARG A 180 17.41 10.18 -9.77
N TRP A 181 18.13 9.09 -9.50
CA TRP A 181 18.40 8.06 -10.53
C TRP A 181 17.13 7.44 -11.09
N GLY A 182 16.14 7.18 -10.21
CA GLY A 182 14.84 6.70 -10.64
C GLY A 182 14.11 7.68 -11.55
N ALA A 183 14.09 8.97 -11.20
CA ALA A 183 13.46 10.01 -12.02
C ALA A 183 14.16 10.19 -13.39
N GLU A 184 15.49 10.18 -13.41
CA GLU A 184 16.27 10.30 -14.65
C GLU A 184 16.02 9.10 -15.56
N THR A 185 15.99 7.88 -15.02
CA THR A 185 15.67 6.66 -15.77
C THR A 185 14.24 6.67 -16.29
N PHE A 186 13.27 7.13 -15.49
CA PHE A 186 11.88 7.27 -15.91
C PHE A 186 11.73 8.24 -17.10
N HIS A 187 12.45 9.35 -17.07
CA HIS A 187 12.47 10.29 -18.19
C HIS A 187 13.21 9.78 -19.44
N ALA A 188 14.26 8.97 -19.26
CA ALA A 188 14.91 8.28 -20.37
C ALA A 188 13.95 7.25 -21.00
N LEU A 189 13.27 6.45 -20.19
CA LEU A 189 12.24 5.50 -20.64
C LEU A 189 11.14 6.20 -21.45
N LYS A 190 10.66 7.36 -20.99
CA LYS A 190 9.67 8.14 -21.74
C LYS A 190 10.15 8.46 -23.14
N LYS A 191 11.39 8.96 -23.27
CA LYS A 191 11.98 9.31 -24.58
C LYS A 191 12.09 8.10 -25.52
N GLU A 192 12.51 6.96 -24.97
CA GLU A 192 12.60 5.71 -25.73
C GLU A 192 11.24 5.25 -26.26
N LEU A 193 10.20 5.30 -25.41
CA LEU A 193 8.84 4.96 -25.80
C LEU A 193 8.29 5.92 -26.87
N GLU A 194 8.49 7.23 -26.70
CA GLU A 194 8.09 8.25 -27.68
C GLU A 194 8.81 8.07 -29.02
N ALA A 195 10.11 7.78 -29.00
CA ALA A 195 10.90 7.52 -30.22
C ALA A 195 10.42 6.27 -30.97
N ALA A 196 9.90 5.27 -30.24
CA ALA A 196 9.29 4.08 -30.81
C ALA A 196 7.81 4.26 -31.21
N GLY A 197 7.25 5.45 -31.05
CA GLY A 197 5.83 5.74 -31.33
C GLY A 197 4.86 5.07 -30.35
N LYS A 198 5.33 4.67 -29.17
CA LYS A 198 4.51 4.06 -28.13
C LYS A 198 3.84 5.10 -27.23
N VAL A 199 2.72 4.73 -26.64
CA VAL A 199 1.96 5.60 -25.73
C VAL A 199 2.72 5.80 -24.43
N THR A 200 2.74 7.05 -23.93
CA THR A 200 3.34 7.42 -22.64
C THR A 200 2.32 7.93 -21.62
N SER A 201 1.06 7.51 -21.75
CA SER A 201 0.06 7.70 -20.70
C SER A 201 0.42 6.83 -19.49
N VAL A 202 0.15 7.35 -18.29
CA VAL A 202 0.42 6.64 -17.04
C VAL A 202 -0.84 5.96 -16.52
N GLY A 203 -0.67 4.82 -15.88
CA GLY A 203 -1.74 4.12 -15.16
C GLY A 203 -2.05 4.75 -13.79
N ASP A 204 -3.03 4.18 -13.09
CA ASP A 204 -3.52 4.67 -11.79
C ASP A 204 -2.44 4.68 -10.69
N GLU A 205 -1.46 3.80 -10.78
CA GLU A 205 -0.36 3.69 -9.82
C GLU A 205 0.96 4.32 -10.32
N GLY A 206 0.88 5.15 -11.37
CA GLY A 206 2.05 5.67 -12.09
C GLY A 206 2.60 4.64 -13.08
N GLY A 207 3.75 4.93 -13.71
CA GLY A 207 4.29 4.07 -14.76
C GLY A 207 3.53 4.17 -16.09
N PHE A 208 4.24 3.95 -17.20
CA PHE A 208 3.65 3.99 -18.54
C PHE A 208 2.87 2.70 -18.84
N ALA A 209 1.88 2.78 -19.70
CA ALA A 209 1.07 1.64 -20.12
C ALA A 209 1.07 1.46 -21.66
N PRO A 210 2.25 1.32 -22.31
CA PRO A 210 2.32 1.12 -23.75
C PRO A 210 1.93 -0.30 -24.13
N ASP A 211 1.52 -0.51 -25.39
CA ASP A 211 1.32 -1.83 -25.95
C ASP A 211 2.68 -2.44 -26.36
N PHE A 212 3.00 -3.61 -25.79
CA PHE A 212 4.18 -4.40 -26.11
C PHE A 212 3.78 -5.74 -26.73
N ALA A 213 4.68 -6.35 -27.47
CA ALA A 213 4.41 -7.61 -28.17
C ALA A 213 4.41 -8.83 -27.22
N ASN A 214 5.17 -8.77 -26.14
CA ASN A 214 5.36 -9.84 -25.15
C ASN A 214 5.94 -9.32 -23.85
N ASN A 215 6.09 -10.20 -22.84
CA ASN A 215 6.62 -9.86 -21.53
C ASN A 215 8.14 -9.55 -21.52
N GLU A 216 8.88 -9.85 -22.57
CA GLU A 216 10.32 -9.59 -22.66
C GLU A 216 10.60 -8.14 -23.11
N GLU A 217 9.77 -7.60 -24.00
CA GLU A 217 9.98 -6.26 -24.57
C GLU A 217 10.09 -5.15 -23.52
N PRO A 218 9.27 -5.09 -22.45
CA PRO A 218 9.45 -4.13 -21.36
C PRO A 218 10.84 -4.14 -20.73
N PHE A 219 11.44 -5.33 -20.53
CA PHE A 219 12.79 -5.43 -19.98
C PHE A 219 13.85 -4.82 -20.89
N GLN A 220 13.70 -4.98 -22.21
CA GLN A 220 14.61 -4.40 -23.19
C GLN A 220 14.57 -2.85 -23.14
N TYR A 221 13.36 -2.27 -23.04
CA TYR A 221 13.20 -0.83 -22.86
C TYR A 221 13.77 -0.33 -21.54
N LEU A 222 13.60 -1.08 -20.46
CA LEU A 222 14.14 -0.72 -19.15
C LEU A 222 15.67 -0.74 -19.15
N ILE A 223 16.29 -1.79 -19.69
CA ILE A 223 17.76 -1.90 -19.81
C ILE A 223 18.29 -0.70 -20.57
N LYS A 224 17.70 -0.41 -21.74
CA LYS A 224 18.09 0.73 -22.57
C LYS A 224 17.91 2.06 -21.84
N ALA A 225 16.78 2.27 -21.18
CA ALA A 225 16.51 3.50 -20.43
C ALA A 225 17.50 3.72 -19.26
N ILE A 226 17.91 2.64 -18.58
CA ILE A 226 18.93 2.70 -17.53
C ILE A 226 20.28 3.12 -18.12
N GLU A 227 20.67 2.55 -19.26
CA GLU A 227 21.92 2.89 -19.97
C GLU A 227 21.92 4.33 -20.50
N ASP A 228 20.81 4.76 -21.11
CA ASP A 228 20.65 6.12 -21.63
C ASP A 228 20.61 7.19 -20.52
N ALA A 229 20.18 6.82 -19.34
CA ALA A 229 20.28 7.66 -18.13
C ALA A 229 21.72 7.71 -17.55
N GLY A 230 22.65 6.92 -18.09
CA GLY A 230 24.06 6.88 -17.68
C GLY A 230 24.37 5.91 -16.55
N TYR A 231 23.46 4.97 -16.28
CA TYR A 231 23.59 3.97 -15.21
C TYR A 231 23.84 2.57 -15.77
N LYS A 232 24.34 1.67 -14.92
CA LYS A 232 24.64 0.28 -15.29
C LYS A 232 23.53 -0.65 -14.80
N PRO A 233 22.80 -1.33 -15.73
CA PRO A 233 21.78 -2.32 -15.36
C PRO A 233 22.36 -3.42 -14.44
N GLY A 234 21.59 -3.79 -13.43
CA GLY A 234 21.96 -4.81 -12.45
C GLY A 234 23.00 -4.39 -11.41
N LYS A 235 23.76 -3.32 -11.65
CA LYS A 235 24.77 -2.81 -10.73
C LYS A 235 24.32 -1.52 -10.03
N ASP A 236 23.96 -0.52 -10.81
CA ASP A 236 23.52 0.78 -10.30
C ASP A 236 22.00 0.75 -10.10
N ILE A 237 21.29 0.23 -11.09
CA ILE A 237 19.82 0.05 -11.05
C ILE A 237 19.47 -1.39 -11.41
N ALA A 238 18.83 -2.08 -10.49
CA ALA A 238 18.24 -3.40 -10.72
C ALA A 238 16.81 -3.27 -11.25
N ILE A 239 16.33 -4.32 -11.92
CA ILE A 239 14.95 -4.45 -12.36
C ILE A 239 14.25 -5.45 -11.43
N ALA A 240 13.03 -5.12 -11.02
CA ALA A 240 12.14 -6.00 -10.29
C ALA A 240 10.79 -6.08 -11.02
N CYS A 241 10.02 -7.13 -10.78
CA CYS A 241 8.69 -7.28 -11.34
C CYS A 241 7.70 -7.80 -10.29
N ASP A 242 6.46 -7.37 -10.42
CA ASP A 242 5.31 -8.04 -9.87
C ASP A 242 4.57 -8.75 -11.01
N VAL A 243 4.53 -10.07 -10.94
CA VAL A 243 3.90 -10.91 -11.97
C VAL A 243 2.40 -11.03 -11.73
N ALA A 244 1.93 -10.79 -10.50
CA ALA A 244 0.55 -11.04 -10.06
C ALA A 244 0.06 -12.45 -10.45
N ALA A 245 0.77 -13.46 -9.94
CA ALA A 245 0.63 -14.86 -10.39
C ALA A 245 -0.82 -15.41 -10.31
N SER A 246 -1.67 -14.88 -9.42
CA SER A 246 -3.10 -15.25 -9.34
C SER A 246 -3.90 -14.86 -10.59
N GLU A 247 -3.42 -13.91 -11.38
CA GLU A 247 -4.06 -13.47 -12.62
C GLU A 247 -3.66 -14.30 -13.84
N LEU A 248 -2.66 -15.19 -13.69
CA LEU A 248 -2.17 -16.02 -14.80
C LEU A 248 -2.86 -17.39 -14.93
N TRP A 249 -3.83 -17.71 -14.04
CA TRP A 249 -4.53 -19.00 -14.00
C TRP A 249 -6.03 -18.87 -14.14
#